data_78f773605296f4e1eaea2c1ac37aa2dc
#
_entry.id   78f773605296f4e1eaea2c1ac37aa2dc
#
_cell.length_a   1.000
_cell.length_b   1.000
_cell.length_c   1.000
_cell.angle_alpha   90.00
_cell.angle_beta   90.00
_cell.angle_gamma   90.00
#
_symmetry.space_group_name_H-M   'P 1'
#
loop_
_entity.id
_entity.type
_entity.pdbx_description
1 polymer ?
#
loop_
_entity_poly.entity_id
_entity_poly.type
_entity_poly.pdbx_seq_one_letter_code
_entity_poly.pdbx_strand_id
1 'polypeptide(L)'
;VDEATVLLHARGEDLQRLLEYASRTRDAGLEAARRPNVITYSRKVFIPLTRLCRDRCGYCTFATVPHRLHSLYLEPDEIVTIARQGAELGCKEALFTLGDKPEDRWHQAREWLDQHGYDDTLSYVRAMAIRVLEETGLLPHLNPGVLSWQDFQRLKPVAPSMGMMLET
;
A
#
# COMPACT_ATOMS: atom_id res chain seq x y z
N VAL A 1 -27.72 7.90 5.30
CA VAL A 1 -27.13 7.79 3.93
C VAL A 1 -27.45 9.06 3.15
N ASP A 2 -28.69 9.55 3.18
CA ASP A 2 -29.13 10.69 2.39
C ASP A 2 -28.42 12.00 2.78
N GLU A 3 -28.18 12.26 4.07
CA GLU A 3 -27.42 13.41 4.56
C GLU A 3 -25.95 13.39 4.07
N ALA A 4 -25.31 12.23 4.10
CA ALA A 4 -23.93 12.07 3.58
C ALA A 4 -23.89 12.33 2.06
N THR A 5 -24.91 11.90 1.33
CA THR A 5 -25.02 12.13 -0.12
C THR A 5 -25.13 13.62 -0.42
N VAL A 6 -25.90 14.38 0.37
CA VAL A 6 -25.99 15.83 0.22
C VAL A 6 -24.63 16.49 0.40
N LEU A 7 -23.86 16.10 1.42
CA LEU A 7 -22.52 16.63 1.66
C LEU A 7 -21.54 16.31 0.52
N LEU A 8 -21.61 15.11 -0.07
CA LEU A 8 -20.78 14.72 -1.21
C LEU A 8 -21.02 15.59 -2.47
N HIS A 9 -22.23 16.14 -2.60
CA HIS A 9 -22.60 17.00 -3.72
C HIS A 9 -22.44 18.50 -3.45
N ALA A 10 -21.92 18.88 -2.28
CA ALA A 10 -21.69 20.27 -1.93
C ALA A 10 -20.81 20.99 -2.97
N ARG A 11 -21.21 22.23 -3.37
CA ARG A 11 -20.50 23.07 -4.33
C ARG A 11 -20.58 24.53 -3.86
N GLY A 12 -19.69 25.38 -4.37
CA GLY A 12 -19.71 26.83 -4.09
C GLY A 12 -19.72 27.13 -2.60
N GLU A 13 -20.69 27.94 -2.14
CA GLU A 13 -20.79 28.35 -0.73
C GLU A 13 -21.03 27.15 0.23
N ASP A 14 -21.79 26.16 -0.19
CA ASP A 14 -22.05 24.99 0.66
C ASP A 14 -20.78 24.15 0.86
N LEU A 15 -19.94 24.03 -0.17
CA LEU A 15 -18.62 23.41 -0.03
C LEU A 15 -17.73 24.22 0.91
N GLN A 16 -17.74 25.54 0.81
CA GLN A 16 -16.96 26.41 1.71
C GLN A 16 -17.39 26.23 3.17
N ARG A 17 -18.70 26.23 3.45
CA ARG A 17 -19.23 25.96 4.79
C ARG A 17 -18.84 24.59 5.31
N LEU A 18 -18.87 23.57 4.43
CA LEU A 18 -18.45 22.20 4.80
C LEU A 18 -16.98 22.15 5.18
N LEU A 19 -16.10 22.82 4.41
CA LEU A 19 -14.67 22.91 4.69
C LEU A 19 -14.38 23.65 6.00
N GLU A 20 -15.08 24.75 6.29
CA GLU A 20 -14.97 25.46 7.56
C GLU A 20 -15.41 24.63 8.76
N TYR A 21 -16.50 23.87 8.62
CA TYR A 21 -16.96 22.95 9.65
C TYR A 21 -15.96 21.83 9.90
N ALA A 22 -15.46 21.19 8.84
CA ALA A 22 -14.46 20.14 8.92
C ALA A 22 -13.17 20.65 9.58
N SER A 23 -12.73 21.86 9.23
CA SER A 23 -11.55 22.50 9.83
C SER A 23 -11.72 22.71 11.35
N ARG A 24 -12.84 23.27 11.77
CA ARG A 24 -13.14 23.47 13.21
C ARG A 24 -13.20 22.13 13.97
N THR A 25 -13.81 21.11 13.37
CA THR A 25 -13.91 19.79 13.98
C THR A 25 -12.51 19.16 14.15
N ARG A 26 -11.66 19.27 13.14
CA ARG A 26 -10.25 18.84 13.20
C ARG A 26 -9.50 19.59 14.32
N ASP A 27 -9.60 20.90 14.35
CA ASP A 27 -8.85 21.73 15.30
C ASP A 27 -9.26 21.43 16.73
N ALA A 28 -10.55 21.25 17.00
CA ALA A 28 -11.05 20.81 18.31
C ALA A 28 -10.48 19.43 18.69
N GLY A 29 -10.40 18.49 17.74
CA GLY A 29 -9.78 17.19 17.94
C GLY A 29 -8.27 17.28 18.25
N LEU A 30 -7.55 18.16 17.56
CA LEU A 30 -6.12 18.40 17.79
C LEU A 30 -5.87 19.04 19.17
N GLU A 31 -6.70 19.98 19.60
CA GLU A 31 -6.63 20.56 20.95
C GLU A 31 -6.88 19.50 22.02
N ALA A 32 -7.93 18.69 21.87
CA ALA A 32 -8.22 17.59 22.79
C ALA A 32 -7.07 16.58 22.88
N ALA A 33 -6.38 16.33 21.77
CA ALA A 33 -5.20 15.50 21.69
C ALA A 33 -3.90 16.19 22.18
N ARG A 34 -3.96 17.44 22.66
CA ARG A 34 -2.82 18.28 23.05
C ARG A 34 -1.78 18.49 21.93
N ARG A 35 -2.27 18.59 20.69
CA ARG A 35 -1.45 18.81 19.49
C ARG A 35 -2.03 19.95 18.62
N PRO A 36 -2.30 21.15 19.18
CA PRO A 36 -2.86 22.25 18.41
C PRO A 36 -1.90 22.61 17.25
N ASN A 37 -2.50 22.90 16.10
CA ASN A 37 -1.77 23.30 14.88
C ASN A 37 -0.77 22.27 14.33
N VAL A 38 -0.87 21.00 14.74
CA VAL A 38 0.00 19.94 14.22
C VAL A 38 -0.76 19.10 13.18
N ILE A 39 -0.25 19.09 11.96
CA ILE A 39 -0.70 18.18 10.91
C ILE A 39 0.42 17.19 10.65
N THR A 40 0.11 15.89 10.82
CA THR A 40 1.05 14.81 10.52
C THR A 40 0.84 14.28 9.12
N TYR A 41 1.93 13.86 8.48
CA TYR A 41 1.89 13.14 7.22
C TYR A 41 3.00 12.10 7.19
N SER A 42 2.79 11.02 6.43
CA SER A 42 3.80 9.98 6.22
C SER A 42 4.40 10.10 4.83
N ARG A 43 5.71 10.27 4.75
CA ARG A 43 6.46 10.25 3.49
C ARG A 43 6.81 8.82 3.14
N LYS A 44 6.18 8.29 2.10
CA LYS A 44 6.39 6.92 1.64
C LYS A 44 6.83 6.92 0.18
N VAL A 45 7.76 6.04 -0.15
CA VAL A 45 8.04 5.68 -1.53
C VAL A 45 7.11 4.52 -1.92
N PHE A 46 6.47 4.63 -3.07
CA PHE A 46 5.53 3.62 -3.58
C PHE A 46 6.27 2.56 -4.39
N ILE A 47 6.13 1.29 -3.99
CA ILE A 47 6.75 0.13 -4.65
C ILE A 47 5.63 -0.81 -5.13
N PRO A 48 5.25 -0.75 -6.42
CA PRO A 48 4.23 -1.62 -6.99
C PRO A 48 4.80 -3.00 -7.29
N LEU A 49 4.98 -3.84 -6.27
CA LEU A 49 5.68 -5.13 -6.37
C LEU A 49 5.16 -6.01 -7.49
N THR A 50 3.84 -6.14 -7.60
CA THR A 50 3.14 -6.76 -8.73
C THR A 50 1.76 -6.14 -8.91
N ARG A 51 1.36 -5.99 -10.17
CA ARG A 51 0.02 -5.55 -10.55
C ARG A 51 -0.90 -6.72 -10.91
N LEU A 52 -0.43 -7.94 -10.78
CA LEU A 52 -1.27 -9.13 -10.87
C LEU A 52 -2.03 -9.32 -9.56
N CYS A 53 -3.29 -9.75 -9.66
CA CYS A 53 -4.16 -10.01 -8.52
C CYS A 53 -5.07 -11.19 -8.82
N ARG A 54 -5.44 -11.97 -7.83
CA ARG A 54 -6.46 -13.00 -7.99
C ARG A 54 -7.87 -12.39 -8.07
N ASP A 55 -8.08 -11.22 -7.44
CA ASP A 55 -9.38 -10.57 -7.35
C ASP A 55 -9.72 -9.70 -8.58
N ARG A 56 -10.99 -9.28 -8.65
CA ARG A 56 -11.55 -8.41 -9.69
C ARG A 56 -12.45 -7.33 -9.06
N CYS A 57 -11.88 -6.53 -8.18
CA CYS A 57 -12.61 -5.46 -7.52
C CYS A 57 -13.08 -4.41 -8.52
N GLY A 58 -14.36 -4.08 -8.50
CA GLY A 58 -14.97 -3.22 -9.52
C GLY A 58 -14.45 -1.78 -9.57
N TYR A 59 -13.83 -1.29 -8.49
CA TYR A 59 -13.24 0.04 -8.43
C TYR A 59 -11.72 0.06 -8.73
N CYS A 60 -11.05 -1.11 -8.71
CA CYS A 60 -9.60 -1.20 -8.77
C CYS A 60 -9.07 -0.89 -10.17
N THR A 61 -8.24 0.16 -10.26
CA THR A 61 -7.51 0.54 -11.48
C THR A 61 -6.06 0.09 -11.48
N PHE A 62 -5.58 -0.50 -10.38
CA PHE A 62 -4.20 -0.95 -10.21
C PHE A 62 -3.97 -2.33 -10.84
N ALA A 63 -4.87 -3.28 -10.59
CA ALA A 63 -4.74 -4.65 -11.07
C ALA A 63 -4.86 -4.74 -12.60
N THR A 64 -4.07 -5.65 -13.19
CA THR A 64 -4.06 -5.90 -14.63
C THR A 64 -3.81 -7.38 -14.93
N VAL A 65 -3.66 -7.72 -16.21
CA VAL A 65 -3.48 -9.10 -16.70
C VAL A 65 -2.04 -9.31 -17.20
N PRO A 66 -1.51 -10.55 -17.21
CA PRO A 66 -0.10 -10.81 -17.53
C PRO A 66 0.37 -10.22 -18.86
N HIS A 67 -0.43 -10.36 -19.93
CA HIS A 67 -0.04 -9.92 -21.27
C HIS A 67 0.06 -8.38 -21.44
N ARG A 68 -0.37 -7.59 -20.45
CA ARG A 68 -0.23 -6.13 -20.41
C ARG A 68 0.94 -5.65 -19.58
N LEU A 69 1.67 -6.56 -18.96
CA LEU A 69 2.82 -6.24 -18.11
C LEU A 69 4.13 -6.52 -18.86
N HIS A 70 5.10 -5.64 -18.70
CA HIS A 70 6.48 -5.87 -19.14
C HIS A 70 7.17 -6.92 -18.25
N SER A 71 6.95 -6.83 -16.94
CA SER A 71 7.38 -7.81 -15.94
C SER A 71 6.21 -8.16 -15.01
N LEU A 72 6.10 -9.42 -14.61
CA LEU A 72 5.02 -9.90 -13.74
C LEU A 72 5.18 -9.42 -12.30
N TYR A 73 6.44 -9.33 -11.85
CA TYR A 73 6.86 -8.74 -10.58
C TYR A 73 8.00 -7.76 -10.87
N LEU A 74 8.16 -6.74 -10.05
CA LEU A 74 9.39 -5.95 -10.06
C LEU A 74 10.56 -6.83 -9.65
N GLU A 75 11.68 -6.67 -10.36
CA GLU A 75 12.92 -7.37 -10.02
C GLU A 75 13.55 -6.81 -8.73
N PRO A 76 14.31 -7.63 -7.97
CA PRO A 76 14.90 -7.20 -6.69
C PRO A 76 15.71 -5.91 -6.78
N ASP A 77 16.49 -5.73 -7.83
CA ASP A 77 17.34 -4.53 -8.00
C ASP A 77 16.53 -3.29 -8.40
N GLU A 78 15.42 -3.46 -9.11
CA GLU A 78 14.48 -2.37 -9.41
C GLU A 78 13.81 -1.87 -8.11
N ILE A 79 13.39 -2.78 -7.24
CA ILE A 79 12.79 -2.48 -5.93
C ILE A 79 13.76 -1.66 -5.07
N VAL A 80 15.01 -2.11 -4.98
CA VAL A 80 16.05 -1.40 -4.21
C VAL A 80 16.35 -0.03 -4.81
N THR A 81 16.40 0.07 -6.13
CA THR A 81 16.62 1.35 -6.82
C THR A 81 15.51 2.36 -6.50
N ILE A 82 14.24 1.95 -6.57
CA ILE A 82 13.09 2.78 -6.20
C ILE A 82 13.19 3.18 -4.72
N ALA A 83 13.52 2.24 -3.85
CA ALA A 83 13.64 2.49 -2.41
C ALA A 83 14.76 3.50 -2.09
N ARG A 84 15.93 3.38 -2.72
CA ARG A 84 17.06 4.33 -2.56
C ARG A 84 16.68 5.74 -2.99
N GLN A 85 16.03 5.89 -4.14
CA GLN A 85 15.50 7.19 -4.59
C GLN A 85 14.53 7.79 -3.57
N GLY A 86 13.64 6.97 -3.01
CA GLY A 86 12.75 7.39 -1.94
C GLY A 86 13.49 7.84 -0.68
N ALA A 87 14.52 7.12 -0.27
CA ALA A 87 15.35 7.47 0.88
C ALA A 87 16.09 8.81 0.67
N GLU A 88 16.67 9.04 -0.51
CA GLU A 88 17.32 10.29 -0.90
C GLU A 88 16.35 11.48 -0.86
N LEU A 89 15.08 11.27 -1.23
CA LEU A 89 14.00 12.27 -1.11
C LEU A 89 13.45 12.43 0.31
N GLY A 90 14.05 11.73 1.30
CA GLY A 90 13.70 11.82 2.71
C GLY A 90 12.43 11.04 3.08
N CYS A 91 12.00 10.07 2.29
CA CYS A 91 10.98 9.11 2.71
C CYS A 91 11.41 8.37 3.97
N LYS A 92 10.45 7.90 4.75
CA LYS A 92 10.68 7.13 5.97
C LYS A 92 10.19 5.69 5.85
N GLU A 93 9.28 5.46 4.93
CA GLU A 93 8.65 4.17 4.71
C GLU A 93 8.68 3.79 3.22
N ALA A 94 8.81 2.48 2.97
CA ALA A 94 8.62 1.86 1.67
C ALA A 94 7.25 1.17 1.65
N LEU A 95 6.32 1.72 0.86
CA LEU A 95 4.97 1.19 0.70
C LEU A 95 4.96 0.12 -0.40
N PHE A 96 4.98 -1.14 0.01
CA PHE A 96 4.80 -2.27 -0.89
C PHE A 96 3.31 -2.46 -1.20
N THR A 97 2.92 -2.12 -2.40
CA THR A 97 1.57 -2.36 -2.93
C THR A 97 1.61 -3.49 -3.93
N LEU A 98 0.72 -4.45 -3.77
CA LEU A 98 0.67 -5.63 -4.63
C LEU A 98 -0.75 -6.15 -4.73
N GLY A 99 -1.02 -6.94 -5.79
CA GLY A 99 -2.25 -7.70 -5.87
C GLY A 99 -2.25 -8.89 -4.91
N ASP A 100 -3.43 -9.27 -4.45
CA ASP A 100 -3.63 -10.40 -3.54
C ASP A 100 -3.33 -11.72 -4.26
N LYS A 101 -2.38 -12.49 -3.75
CA LYS A 101 -2.03 -13.87 -4.14
C LYS A 101 -2.23 -14.17 -5.63
N PRO A 102 -1.53 -13.45 -6.53
CA PRO A 102 -1.73 -13.60 -7.97
C PRO A 102 -1.47 -15.02 -8.47
N GLU A 103 -0.62 -15.79 -7.80
CA GLU A 103 -0.32 -17.19 -8.09
C GLU A 103 -1.53 -18.12 -7.99
N ASP A 104 -2.56 -17.75 -7.21
CA ASP A 104 -3.80 -18.52 -7.10
C ASP A 104 -4.66 -18.46 -8.39
N ARG A 105 -4.38 -17.47 -9.26
CA ARG A 105 -5.14 -17.23 -10.48
C ARG A 105 -4.31 -17.33 -11.75
N TRP A 106 -3.06 -16.89 -11.69
CA TRP A 106 -2.19 -16.74 -12.84
C TRP A 106 -1.03 -17.73 -12.76
N HIS A 107 -1.03 -18.78 -13.58
CA HIS A 107 0.05 -19.75 -13.62
C HIS A 107 1.42 -19.11 -13.92
N GLN A 108 1.43 -18.03 -14.74
CA GLN A 108 2.66 -17.28 -15.01
C GLN A 108 3.27 -16.66 -13.75
N ALA A 109 2.41 -16.21 -12.81
CA ALA A 109 2.89 -15.71 -11.52
C ALA A 109 3.51 -16.84 -10.69
N ARG A 110 2.90 -18.03 -10.70
CA ARG A 110 3.45 -19.22 -10.06
C ARG A 110 4.80 -19.61 -10.66
N GLU A 111 4.88 -19.71 -11.98
CA GLU A 111 6.10 -20.03 -12.70
C GLU A 111 7.25 -19.05 -12.40
N TRP A 112 6.93 -17.74 -12.36
CA TRP A 112 7.91 -16.72 -12.02
C TRP A 112 8.45 -16.92 -10.61
N LEU A 113 7.58 -17.14 -9.62
CA LEU A 113 7.98 -17.41 -8.24
C LEU A 113 8.87 -18.65 -8.12
N ASP A 114 8.49 -19.75 -8.77
CA ASP A 114 9.26 -20.99 -8.79
C ASP A 114 10.66 -20.80 -9.39
N GLN A 115 10.76 -20.06 -10.49
CA GLN A 115 12.05 -19.75 -11.14
C GLN A 115 12.96 -18.90 -10.27
N HIS A 116 12.39 -18.07 -9.38
CA HIS A 116 13.13 -17.20 -8.47
C HIS A 116 13.28 -17.80 -7.05
N GLY A 117 12.80 -19.02 -6.84
CA GLY A 117 12.96 -19.75 -5.57
C GLY A 117 12.06 -19.27 -4.44
N TYR A 118 10.88 -18.71 -4.76
CA TYR A 118 9.91 -18.27 -3.78
C TYR A 118 8.68 -19.17 -3.74
N ASP A 119 8.27 -19.56 -2.54
CA ASP A 119 7.10 -20.42 -2.34
C ASP A 119 5.78 -19.73 -2.72
N ASP A 120 5.68 -18.43 -2.50
CA ASP A 120 4.50 -17.60 -2.75
C ASP A 120 4.87 -16.10 -2.86
N THR A 121 3.92 -15.27 -3.28
CA THR A 121 4.11 -13.81 -3.34
C THR A 121 4.45 -13.22 -1.97
N LEU A 122 3.95 -13.78 -0.87
CA LEU A 122 4.25 -13.29 0.47
C LEU A 122 5.71 -13.58 0.88
N SER A 123 6.28 -14.70 0.43
CA SER A 123 7.72 -14.98 0.60
C SER A 123 8.57 -13.95 -0.13
N TYR A 124 8.18 -13.60 -1.37
CA TYR A 124 8.87 -12.61 -2.15
C TYR A 124 8.81 -11.22 -1.52
N VAL A 125 7.60 -10.74 -1.14
CA VAL A 125 7.46 -9.44 -0.49
C VAL A 125 8.23 -9.37 0.83
N ARG A 126 8.25 -10.47 1.59
CA ARG A 126 9.03 -10.56 2.83
C ARG A 126 10.53 -10.41 2.58
N ALA A 127 11.07 -11.12 1.59
CA ALA A 127 12.49 -11.02 1.22
C ALA A 127 12.85 -9.61 0.78
N MET A 128 12.00 -8.96 -0.03
CA MET A 128 12.22 -7.59 -0.49
C MET A 128 12.06 -6.56 0.62
N ALA A 129 11.15 -6.76 1.57
CA ALA A 129 11.01 -5.91 2.75
C ALA A 129 12.30 -5.91 3.60
N ILE A 130 12.90 -7.09 3.83
CA ILE A 130 14.18 -7.21 4.53
C ILE A 130 15.28 -6.47 3.76
N ARG A 131 15.42 -6.76 2.46
CA ARG A 131 16.44 -6.16 1.62
C ARG A 131 16.34 -4.62 1.58
N VAL A 132 15.13 -4.08 1.41
CA VAL A 132 14.91 -2.64 1.42
C VAL A 132 15.27 -2.02 2.77
N LEU A 133 14.88 -2.65 3.88
CA LEU A 133 15.23 -2.18 5.20
C LEU A 133 16.75 -2.15 5.41
N GLU A 134 17.45 -3.22 5.06
CA GLU A 134 18.90 -3.36 5.23
C GLU A 134 19.69 -2.37 4.34
N GLU A 135 19.27 -2.20 3.09
CA GLU A 135 20.02 -1.38 2.12
C GLU A 135 19.67 0.12 2.17
N THR A 136 18.51 0.51 2.72
CA THR A 136 18.03 1.90 2.66
C THR A 136 17.61 2.49 4.00
N GLY A 137 17.38 1.66 5.02
CA GLY A 137 16.82 2.07 6.30
C GLY A 137 15.34 2.47 6.26
N LEU A 138 14.67 2.34 5.11
CA LEU A 138 13.22 2.60 5.01
C LEU A 138 12.43 1.50 5.70
N LEU A 139 11.44 1.92 6.50
CA LEU A 139 10.55 0.98 7.19
C LEU A 139 9.53 0.39 6.20
N PRO A 140 9.44 -0.94 6.06
CA PRO A 140 8.45 -1.54 5.18
C PRO A 140 7.02 -1.35 5.69
N HIS A 141 6.14 -0.90 4.80
CA HIS A 141 4.69 -0.92 4.98
C HIS A 141 4.10 -1.84 3.91
N LEU A 142 3.42 -2.91 4.31
CA LEU A 142 2.94 -3.92 3.38
C LEU A 142 1.42 -3.86 3.21
N ASN A 143 0.96 -3.85 1.95
CA ASN A 143 -0.45 -3.99 1.58
C ASN A 143 -0.62 -5.28 0.75
N PRO A 144 -0.55 -6.47 1.36
CA PRO A 144 -0.45 -7.73 0.64
C PRO A 144 -1.80 -8.41 0.37
N GLY A 145 -2.92 -7.73 0.59
CA GLY A 145 -4.26 -8.30 0.47
C GLY A 145 -4.70 -9.07 1.72
N VAL A 146 -5.51 -10.11 1.53
CA VAL A 146 -6.09 -10.89 2.63
C VAL A 146 -5.07 -11.88 3.19
N LEU A 147 -4.84 -11.79 4.49
CA LEU A 147 -3.85 -12.61 5.20
C LEU A 147 -4.53 -13.58 6.17
N SER A 148 -4.01 -14.81 6.20
CA SER A 148 -4.27 -15.74 7.29
C SER A 148 -3.48 -15.33 8.55
N TRP A 149 -3.82 -15.94 9.70
CA TRP A 149 -3.04 -15.73 10.93
C TRP A 149 -1.56 -16.13 10.75
N GLN A 150 -1.30 -17.20 10.00
CA GLN A 150 0.06 -17.65 9.70
C GLN A 150 0.82 -16.64 8.85
N ASP A 151 0.18 -16.06 7.83
CA ASP A 151 0.76 -15.01 7.00
C ASP A 151 1.14 -13.78 7.84
N PHE A 152 0.27 -13.37 8.78
CA PHE A 152 0.61 -12.31 9.72
C PHE A 152 1.86 -12.62 10.54
N GLN A 153 1.98 -13.84 11.06
CA GLN A 153 3.17 -14.23 11.82
C GLN A 153 4.44 -14.22 10.98
N ARG A 154 4.36 -14.52 9.69
CA ARG A 154 5.50 -14.45 8.75
C ARG A 154 5.94 -13.02 8.46
N LEU A 155 4.99 -12.10 8.31
CA LEU A 155 5.26 -10.73 7.87
C LEU A 155 5.51 -9.75 9.02
N LYS A 156 4.87 -9.94 10.17
CA LYS A 156 4.99 -9.07 11.35
C LYS A 156 6.44 -8.75 11.76
N PRO A 157 7.41 -9.68 11.74
CA PRO A 157 8.78 -9.38 12.13
C PRO A 157 9.50 -8.41 11.20
N VAL A 158 9.04 -8.25 9.95
CA VAL A 158 9.71 -7.44 8.92
C VAL A 158 8.89 -6.22 8.47
N ALA A 159 7.66 -6.09 8.97
CA ALA A 159 6.76 -5.01 8.60
C ALA A 159 6.24 -4.28 9.84
N PRO A 160 6.80 -3.11 10.18
CA PRO A 160 6.31 -2.26 11.27
C PRO A 160 4.84 -1.87 11.12
N SER A 161 4.34 -1.83 9.90
CA SER A 161 2.93 -1.57 9.61
C SER A 161 2.45 -2.38 8.41
N MET A 162 1.19 -2.80 8.47
CA MET A 162 0.50 -3.50 7.40
C MET A 162 -0.89 -2.91 7.22
N GLY A 163 -1.34 -2.84 5.97
CA GLY A 163 -2.68 -2.41 5.62
C GLY A 163 -3.44 -3.48 4.86
N MET A 164 -4.75 -3.43 4.96
CA MET A 164 -5.66 -4.21 4.13
C MET A 164 -6.81 -3.30 3.69
N MET A 165 -7.11 -3.32 2.40
CA MET A 165 -8.28 -2.66 1.87
C MET A 165 -9.47 -3.61 2.00
N LEU A 166 -10.64 -3.08 2.40
CA LEU A 166 -11.88 -3.86 2.36
C LEU A 166 -12.33 -3.96 0.92
N GLU A 167 -12.16 -5.14 0.36
CA GLU A 167 -12.56 -5.46 -1.01
C GLU A 167 -13.99 -6.02 -1.03
N THR A 168 -14.74 -5.69 -2.05
CA THR A 168 -16.12 -6.17 -2.26
C THR A 168 -16.24 -6.98 -3.53
#